data_e2e45f52ca7fee5ea7a2336948196dd4
#
_entry.id   e2e45f52ca7fee5ea7a2336948196dd4
#
_cell.length_a   1.000
_cell.length_b   1.000
_cell.length_c   1.000
_cell.angle_alpha   90.00
_cell.angle_beta   90.00
_cell.angle_gamma   90.00
#
_symmetry.space_group_name_H-M   'P 1'
#
loop_
_entity.id
_entity.type
_entity.pdbx_description
1 polymer ?
#
loop_
_entity_poly.entity_id
_entity_poly.type
_entity_poly.pdbx_seq_one_letter_code
_entity_poly.pdbx_strand_id
1 'polypeptide(L)'
;MINSTPHVRAKIELSSREDIINFIYALCDGSTDFYSVENFNSTEIVNARSILGMLYALSEFDSMFLVNTTTDGRFPASIDKFRKP
;
A
#
# COMPACT_ATOMS: atom_id res chain seq x y z
N MET A 1 -24.35 -6.69 15.51
CA MET A 1 -23.22 -5.83 15.39
C MET A 1 -22.18 -6.46 14.52
N ILE A 2 -21.53 -5.68 13.80
CA ILE A 2 -20.54 -6.19 12.93
C ILE A 2 -19.20 -6.05 13.51
N ASN A 3 -18.53 -7.11 13.52
CA ASN A 3 -17.16 -7.08 13.81
C ASN A 3 -16.40 -7.04 12.55
N SER A 4 -16.17 -5.90 12.05
CA SER A 4 -15.28 -5.84 10.94
C SER A 4 -13.89 -6.04 11.49
N THR A 5 -13.22 -7.02 10.99
CA THR A 5 -11.82 -7.20 11.28
C THR A 5 -11.08 -6.00 10.70
N PRO A 6 -10.29 -5.30 11.47
CA PRO A 6 -9.53 -4.19 10.93
C PRO A 6 -8.60 -4.68 9.84
N HIS A 7 -8.48 -3.91 8.79
CA HIS A 7 -7.53 -4.23 7.73
C HIS A 7 -6.12 -4.09 8.27
N VAL A 8 -5.24 -4.95 7.80
CA VAL A 8 -3.83 -4.86 8.17
C VAL A 8 -3.23 -3.66 7.45
N ARG A 9 -2.52 -2.84 8.20
CA ARG A 9 -1.88 -1.64 7.68
C ARG A 9 -0.40 -1.65 7.97
N ALA A 10 0.36 -1.11 7.05
CA ALA A 10 1.80 -0.97 7.22
C ALA A 10 2.23 0.39 6.66
N LYS A 11 2.95 1.15 7.46
CA LYS A 11 3.51 2.40 6.96
C LYS A 11 4.62 2.07 5.99
N ILE A 12 4.60 2.72 4.83
CA ILE A 12 5.61 2.52 3.79
C ILE A 12 6.26 3.84 3.44
N GLU A 13 7.45 3.76 2.89
CA GLU A 13 8.17 4.93 2.43
C GLU A 13 8.70 4.68 1.03
N LEU A 14 8.32 5.55 0.11
CA LEU A 14 8.77 5.51 -1.27
C LEU A 14 9.30 6.90 -1.60
N SER A 15 10.46 6.99 -2.22
CA SER A 15 11.09 8.28 -2.44
C SER A 15 11.28 8.63 -3.92
N SER A 16 10.97 7.72 -4.83
CA SER A 16 11.18 7.97 -6.25
C SER A 16 10.21 7.15 -7.08
N ARG A 17 10.14 7.48 -8.38
CA ARG A 17 9.34 6.68 -9.31
C ARG A 17 9.85 5.26 -9.44
N GLU A 18 11.16 5.09 -9.34
CA GLU A 18 11.74 3.76 -9.38
C GLU A 18 11.27 2.92 -8.20
N ASP A 19 11.17 3.53 -7.03
CA ASP A 19 10.63 2.84 -5.86
C ASP A 19 9.21 2.38 -6.11
N ILE A 20 8.41 3.22 -6.76
CA ILE A 20 7.02 2.86 -7.07
C ILE A 20 6.97 1.62 -7.95
N ILE A 21 7.79 1.57 -8.99
CA ILE A 21 7.79 0.44 -9.90
C ILE A 21 8.21 -0.82 -9.16
N ASN A 22 9.24 -0.74 -8.36
CA ASN A 22 9.71 -1.88 -7.58
C ASN A 22 8.68 -2.32 -6.56
N PHE A 23 7.97 -1.37 -5.95
CA PHE A 23 6.92 -1.65 -4.99
C PHE A 23 5.75 -2.39 -5.65
N ILE A 24 5.34 -1.93 -6.82
CA ILE A 24 4.24 -2.59 -7.54
C ILE A 24 4.63 -4.02 -7.91
N TYR A 25 5.85 -4.22 -8.39
CA TYR A 25 6.31 -5.58 -8.68
C TYR A 25 6.31 -6.44 -7.42
N ALA A 26 6.72 -5.88 -6.29
CA ALA A 26 6.74 -6.61 -5.04
C ALA A 26 5.33 -7.04 -4.63
N LEU A 27 4.34 -6.19 -4.86
CA LEU A 27 2.95 -6.52 -4.54
C LEU A 27 2.35 -7.55 -5.47
N CYS A 28 2.91 -7.69 -6.66
CA CYS A 28 2.41 -8.67 -7.63
C CYS A 28 3.03 -10.04 -7.44
N ASP A 29 3.99 -10.16 -6.55
CA ASP A 29 4.76 -11.39 -6.38
C ASP A 29 3.93 -12.45 -5.66
N GLY A 30 3.30 -13.32 -6.42
CA GLY A 30 2.60 -14.47 -5.86
C GLY A 30 1.31 -14.16 -5.13
N SER A 31 0.81 -12.95 -5.22
CA SER A 31 -0.39 -12.57 -4.50
C SER A 31 -1.48 -12.07 -5.43
N THR A 32 -2.72 -12.47 -5.15
CA THR A 32 -3.90 -11.94 -5.84
C THR A 32 -4.71 -11.04 -4.94
N ASP A 33 -4.20 -10.71 -3.77
CA ASP A 33 -4.91 -9.86 -2.82
C ASP A 33 -5.07 -8.44 -3.37
N PHE A 34 -6.01 -7.71 -2.80
CA PHE A 34 -6.24 -6.32 -3.16
C PHE A 34 -5.56 -5.41 -2.17
N TYR A 35 -4.78 -4.47 -2.68
CA TYR A 35 -4.03 -3.54 -1.85
C TYR A 35 -4.37 -2.11 -2.23
N SER A 36 -4.40 -1.27 -1.21
CA SER A 36 -4.61 0.17 -1.39
C SER A 36 -3.52 0.91 -0.64
N VAL A 37 -3.27 2.16 -1.04
CA VAL A 37 -2.40 3.03 -0.28
C VAL A 37 -3.24 4.22 0.17
N GLU A 38 -3.22 4.50 1.47
CA GLU A 38 -4.00 5.56 2.09
C GLU A 38 -3.09 6.68 2.55
N ASN A 39 -3.59 7.91 2.44
CA ASN A 39 -2.91 9.05 3.01
C ASN A 39 -3.33 9.17 4.47
N PHE A 40 -2.35 9.22 5.37
CA PHE A 40 -2.61 9.31 6.79
C PHE A 40 -3.39 10.59 7.10
N ASN A 41 -4.41 10.47 7.95
CA ASN A 41 -5.27 11.58 8.35
C ASN A 41 -6.10 12.17 7.21
N SER A 42 -6.36 11.38 6.18
CA SER A 42 -7.15 11.84 5.05
C SER A 42 -8.03 10.69 4.58
N THR A 43 -9.01 11.01 3.75
CA THR A 43 -9.83 10.00 3.11
C THR A 43 -9.29 9.60 1.74
N GLU A 44 -8.16 10.16 1.36
CA GLU A 44 -7.58 9.85 0.05
C GLU A 44 -7.00 8.44 0.03
N ILE A 45 -7.31 7.72 -1.04
CA ILE A 45 -6.89 6.34 -1.18
C ILE A 45 -6.66 6.05 -2.66
N VAL A 46 -5.63 5.30 -2.97
CA VAL A 46 -5.33 4.91 -4.34
C VAL A 46 -5.11 3.40 -4.41
N ASN A 47 -5.25 2.86 -5.60
CA ASN A 47 -4.93 1.46 -5.84
C ASN A 47 -3.42 1.30 -5.82
N ALA A 48 -2.93 0.43 -4.95
CA ALA A 48 -1.48 0.27 -4.75
C ALA A 48 -0.77 -0.32 -5.98
N ARG A 49 -1.52 -0.92 -6.90
CA ARG A 49 -0.93 -1.47 -8.13
C ARG A 49 -1.08 -0.54 -9.32
N SER A 50 -1.63 0.64 -9.12
CA SER A 50 -1.80 1.62 -10.19
C SER A 50 -0.58 2.55 -10.22
N ILE A 51 0.14 2.57 -11.33
CA ILE A 51 1.30 3.45 -11.46
C ILE A 51 0.86 4.92 -11.33
N LEU A 52 -0.23 5.28 -12.01
CA LEU A 52 -0.73 6.66 -11.92
C LEU A 52 -1.20 7.00 -10.52
N GLY A 53 -1.90 6.08 -9.86
CA GLY A 53 -2.34 6.29 -8.49
C GLY A 53 -1.18 6.46 -7.55
N MET A 54 -0.15 5.64 -7.70
CA MET A 54 1.02 5.72 -6.84
C MET A 54 1.87 6.95 -7.10
N LEU A 55 1.94 7.41 -8.34
CA LEU A 55 2.62 8.68 -8.65
C LEU A 55 1.90 9.84 -7.98
N TYR A 56 0.57 9.83 -8.02
CA TYR A 56 -0.22 10.84 -7.32
C TYR A 56 0.08 10.79 -5.82
N ALA A 57 0.09 9.61 -5.25
CA ALA A 57 0.35 9.46 -3.82
C ALA A 57 1.75 9.94 -3.44
N LEU A 58 2.74 9.63 -4.26
CA LEU A 58 4.11 10.07 -4.01
C LEU A 58 4.19 11.59 -3.95
N SER A 59 3.42 12.26 -4.79
CA SER A 59 3.43 13.72 -4.90
C SER A 59 2.58 14.37 -3.81
N GLU A 60 1.45 13.77 -3.44
CA GLU A 60 0.44 14.45 -2.66
C GLU A 60 0.23 13.93 -1.25
N PHE A 61 0.59 12.69 -0.97
CA PHE A 61 0.33 12.13 0.35
C PHE A 61 1.43 12.53 1.33
N ASP A 62 1.03 12.91 2.53
CA ASP A 62 1.98 13.23 3.59
C ASP A 62 2.64 11.98 4.15
N SER A 63 1.86 10.93 4.31
CA SER A 63 2.36 9.64 4.75
C SER A 63 1.54 8.56 4.08
N MET A 64 2.21 7.51 3.65
CA MET A 64 1.55 6.43 2.95
C MET A 64 1.41 5.20 3.83
N PHE A 65 0.21 4.64 3.87
CA PHE A 65 -0.05 3.38 4.55
C PHE A 65 -0.57 2.37 3.56
N LEU A 66 0.13 1.26 3.44
CA LEU A 66 -0.33 0.15 2.63
C LEU A 66 -1.38 -0.62 3.40
N VAL A 67 -2.49 -0.90 2.76
CA VAL A 67 -3.61 -1.60 3.37
C VAL A 67 -3.94 -2.82 2.51
N ASN A 68 -4.02 -3.98 3.15
CA ASN A 68 -4.53 -5.16 2.49
C ASN A 68 -6.02 -5.24 2.79
N THR A 69 -6.83 -5.09 1.77
CA THR A 69 -8.29 -5.09 1.92
C THR A 69 -8.89 -6.48 1.72
N THR A 70 -8.06 -7.47 1.48
CA THR A 70 -8.50 -8.85 1.34
C THR A 70 -8.65 -9.48 2.72
N THR A 71 -9.53 -10.47 2.82
CA THR A 71 -9.83 -11.11 4.09
C THR A 71 -8.61 -11.64 4.82
N ASP A 72 -7.62 -12.11 4.07
CA ASP A 72 -6.44 -12.70 4.66
C ASP A 72 -5.55 -11.69 5.40
N GLY A 73 -5.54 -10.45 4.94
CA GLY A 73 -4.87 -9.38 5.66
C GLY A 73 -3.36 -9.43 5.72
N ARG A 74 -2.72 -10.19 4.86
CA ARG A 74 -1.27 -10.34 4.89
C ARG A 74 -0.59 -9.49 3.85
N PHE A 75 0.70 -9.24 4.08
CA PHE A 75 1.54 -8.58 3.09
C PHE A 75 2.62 -9.54 2.61
N PRO A 76 2.97 -9.51 1.33
CA PRO A 76 4.10 -10.32 0.88
C PRO A 76 5.39 -9.85 1.52
N ALA A 77 6.27 -10.79 1.82
CA ALA A 77 7.56 -10.45 2.42
C ALA A 77 8.37 -9.51 1.52
N SER A 78 8.11 -9.56 0.22
CA SER A 78 8.83 -8.73 -0.75
C SER A 78 8.63 -7.24 -0.51
N ILE A 79 7.60 -6.81 0.23
CA ILE A 79 7.41 -5.38 0.49
C ILE A 79 8.12 -4.90 1.77
N ASP A 80 8.76 -5.81 2.49
CA ASP A 80 9.38 -5.46 3.78
C ASP A 80 10.40 -4.33 3.64
N LYS A 81 11.12 -4.28 2.53
CA LYS A 81 12.12 -3.24 2.33
C LYS A 81 11.53 -1.85 2.22
N PHE A 82 10.22 -1.74 1.98
CA PHE A 82 9.53 -0.45 1.88
C PHE A 82 8.83 -0.08 3.17
N ARG A 83 8.77 -0.99 4.13
CA ARG A 83 8.07 -0.72 5.38
C ARG A 83 8.91 0.18 6.27
N LYS A 84 8.22 1.06 6.97
CA LYS A 84 8.85 1.96 7.91
C LYS A 84 8.36 1.61 9.31
N PRO A 85 9.27 1.54 10.30
CA PRO A 85 8.86 1.26 11.69
C PRO A 85 7.90 2.30 12.25
#